data_746f85525bfba911ac3d65c9cead4fb5
#
_entry.id   746f85525bfba911ac3d65c9cead4fb5
#
_cell.length_a   1.000
_cell.length_b   1.000
_cell.length_c   1.000
_cell.angle_alpha   90.00
_cell.angle_beta   90.00
_cell.angle_gamma   90.00
#
_symmetry.space_group_name_H-M   'P 1'
#
loop_
_entity.id
_entity.type
_entity.pdbx_description
1 polymer ?
#
loop_
_entity_poly.entity_id
_entity_poly.type
_entity_poly.pdbx_seq_one_letter_code
_entity_poly.pdbx_strand_id
1 'polypeptide(L)'
;MMATPRLRSKKLSEPTIARLPVYQRIAEGRLQRGETKVDSRQIGELAGVTATTVRRDLAGLGSFGTRGAGYDVNVLIERIAEALGHDRLYDVVVVGIGNLGRALVNSSNFLIRGARLVALYDVDPDVVGHEIAGLTVQPLSDPIPPATVGVICTPGSAAQEVADRLVEANIHAILNFAPQVVTVPLGTAVHYVDFSIELQILMYHLNNGTGPLGGGLLHSLGIASTNPLRGS
;
A
#
# COMPACT_ATOMS: atom_id res chain seq x y z
N MET A 1 10.57 -31.54 11.29
CA MET A 1 10.54 -30.09 10.97
C MET A 1 9.34 -29.52 11.72
N MET A 2 9.56 -28.94 12.91
CA MET A 2 8.48 -28.47 13.80
C MET A 2 7.95 -27.13 13.26
N ALA A 3 6.65 -27.09 12.98
CA ALA A 3 5.96 -25.87 12.61
C ALA A 3 5.93 -24.91 13.82
N THR A 4 6.52 -23.73 13.68
CA THR A 4 6.46 -22.66 14.66
C THR A 4 4.99 -22.29 14.91
N PRO A 5 4.52 -22.20 16.17
CA PRO A 5 3.13 -21.88 16.45
C PRO A 5 2.83 -20.45 15.94
N ARG A 6 1.88 -20.35 15.00
CA ARG A 6 1.33 -19.05 14.56
C ARG A 6 0.73 -18.35 15.79
N LEU A 7 1.38 -17.26 16.21
CA LEU A 7 0.75 -16.31 17.12
C LEU A 7 -0.56 -15.87 16.48
N ARG A 8 -1.69 -16.10 17.15
CA ARG A 8 -2.97 -15.48 16.77
C ARG A 8 -2.78 -13.97 16.81
N SER A 9 -2.49 -13.36 15.66
CA SER A 9 -2.41 -11.91 15.59
C SER A 9 -3.77 -11.33 15.97
N LYS A 10 -3.79 -10.52 17.01
CA LYS A 10 -4.95 -9.71 17.35
C LYS A 10 -5.29 -8.90 16.09
N LYS A 11 -6.53 -8.98 15.61
CA LYS A 11 -6.96 -8.26 14.41
C LYS A 11 -6.61 -6.78 14.57
N LEU A 12 -5.69 -6.29 13.76
CA LEU A 12 -5.28 -4.89 13.77
C LEU A 12 -6.43 -4.02 13.23
N SER A 13 -6.52 -2.78 13.71
CA SER A 13 -7.50 -1.83 13.14
C SER A 13 -7.03 -1.31 11.79
N GLU A 14 -7.97 -0.96 10.90
CA GLU A 14 -7.65 -0.38 9.59
C GLU A 14 -6.68 0.83 9.70
N PRO A 15 -6.87 1.79 10.63
CA PRO A 15 -5.92 2.88 10.79
C PRO A 15 -4.52 2.43 11.21
N THR A 16 -4.41 1.34 11.98
CA THR A 16 -3.10 0.75 12.33
C THR A 16 -2.44 0.15 11.09
N ILE A 17 -3.19 -0.68 10.34
CA ILE A 17 -2.70 -1.32 9.11
C ILE A 17 -2.15 -0.28 8.13
N ALA A 18 -2.86 0.82 7.94
CA ALA A 18 -2.45 1.88 7.03
C ALA A 18 -1.17 2.62 7.47
N ARG A 19 -0.86 2.67 8.77
CA ARG A 19 0.36 3.30 9.29
C ARG A 19 1.59 2.40 9.24
N LEU A 20 1.41 1.08 9.34
CA LEU A 20 2.55 0.15 9.38
C LEU A 20 3.53 0.31 8.21
N PRO A 21 3.10 0.47 6.94
CA PRO A 21 4.03 0.71 5.83
C PRO A 21 4.85 1.99 5.99
N VAL A 22 4.27 3.04 6.59
CA VAL A 22 4.99 4.30 6.88
C VAL A 22 6.06 4.08 7.94
N TYR A 23 5.72 3.37 9.02
CA TYR A 23 6.69 3.03 10.08
C TYR A 23 7.82 2.15 9.54
N GLN A 24 7.50 1.19 8.66
CA GLN A 24 8.51 0.37 8.00
C GLN A 24 9.47 1.22 7.16
N ARG A 25 8.96 2.12 6.33
CA ARG A 25 9.77 3.02 5.50
C ARG A 25 10.67 3.93 6.35
N ILE A 26 10.16 4.43 7.49
CA ILE A 26 10.96 5.20 8.46
C ILE A 26 12.11 4.35 9.02
N ALA A 27 11.81 3.11 9.41
CA ALA A 27 12.80 2.18 9.94
C ALA A 27 13.88 1.82 8.87
N GLU A 28 13.47 1.52 7.64
CA GLU A 28 14.38 1.26 6.52
C GLU A 28 15.30 2.45 6.22
N GLY A 29 14.77 3.67 6.23
CA GLY A 29 15.57 4.88 6.09
C GLY A 29 16.55 5.10 7.24
N ARG A 30 16.24 4.66 8.46
CA ARG A 30 17.18 4.65 9.60
C ARG A 30 18.28 3.62 9.39
N LEU A 31 17.92 2.41 8.97
CA LEU A 31 18.87 1.35 8.69
C LEU A 31 19.89 1.76 7.62
N GLN A 32 19.45 2.42 6.55
CA GLN A 32 20.33 2.94 5.49
C GLN A 32 21.34 3.98 6.01
N ARG A 33 21.03 4.68 7.09
CA ARG A 33 21.94 5.61 7.78
C ARG A 33 22.82 4.94 8.84
N GLY A 34 22.75 3.61 8.97
CA GLY A 34 23.52 2.86 9.96
C GLY A 34 22.94 2.94 11.38
N GLU A 35 21.74 3.46 11.56
CA GLU A 35 21.08 3.54 12.87
C GLU A 35 20.44 2.19 13.21
N THR A 36 20.73 1.67 14.39
CA THR A 36 20.24 0.35 14.83
C THR A 36 19.01 0.44 15.74
N LYS A 37 18.69 1.64 16.24
CA LYS A 37 17.56 1.88 17.15
C LYS A 37 16.74 3.09 16.75
N VAL A 38 15.44 3.03 17.02
CA VAL A 38 14.50 4.13 16.83
C VAL A 38 13.48 4.14 17.97
N ASP A 39 13.12 5.30 18.47
CA ASP A 39 12.10 5.43 19.51
C ASP A 39 10.73 5.84 18.93
N SER A 40 9.67 5.66 19.75
CA SER A 40 8.29 5.97 19.31
C SER A 40 8.04 7.46 19.06
N ARG A 41 8.85 8.36 19.62
CA ARG A 41 8.75 9.80 19.37
C ARG A 41 9.30 10.11 18.00
N GLN A 42 10.48 9.61 17.67
CA GLN A 42 11.10 9.77 16.36
C GLN A 42 10.24 9.21 15.23
N ILE A 43 9.63 8.02 15.42
CA ILE A 43 8.68 7.47 14.46
C ILE A 43 7.45 8.38 14.34
N GLY A 44 6.91 8.82 15.46
CA GLY A 44 5.72 9.66 15.51
C GLY A 44 5.92 11.01 14.82
N GLU A 45 7.04 11.68 15.06
CA GLU A 45 7.41 12.94 14.40
C GLU A 45 7.46 12.80 12.88
N LEU A 46 8.09 11.73 12.36
CA LEU A 46 8.19 11.49 10.91
C LEU A 46 6.89 10.98 10.29
N ALA A 47 6.08 10.26 11.06
CA ALA A 47 4.79 9.72 10.59
C ALA A 47 3.62 10.68 10.80
N GLY A 48 3.81 11.84 11.44
CA GLY A 48 2.75 12.80 11.75
C GLY A 48 1.75 12.30 12.80
N VAL A 49 2.19 11.47 13.75
CA VAL A 49 1.35 10.92 14.82
C VAL A 49 2.01 11.02 16.19
N THR A 50 1.24 10.83 17.26
CA THR A 50 1.80 10.87 18.61
C THR A 50 2.63 9.62 18.92
N ALA A 51 3.66 9.75 19.77
CA ALA A 51 4.41 8.60 20.27
C ALA A 51 3.50 7.55 20.96
N THR A 52 2.40 7.97 21.55
CA THR A 52 1.40 7.08 22.16
C THR A 52 0.66 6.26 21.11
N THR A 53 0.32 6.86 19.94
CA THR A 53 -0.27 6.15 18.81
C THR A 53 0.70 5.09 18.30
N VAL A 54 1.97 5.45 18.05
CA VAL A 54 3.01 4.51 17.62
C VAL A 54 3.12 3.32 18.59
N ARG A 55 3.22 3.59 19.89
CA ARG A 55 3.31 2.51 20.91
C ARG A 55 2.08 1.60 20.88
N ARG A 56 0.88 2.15 20.73
CA ARG A 56 -0.36 1.37 20.65
C ARG A 56 -0.38 0.48 19.41
N ASP A 57 -0.02 1.03 18.25
CA ASP A 57 0.02 0.29 17.00
C ASP A 57 1.03 -0.86 17.06
N LEU A 58 2.26 -0.57 17.49
CA LEU A 58 3.32 -1.56 17.57
C LEU A 58 3.10 -2.62 18.66
N ALA A 59 2.39 -2.27 19.73
CA ALA A 59 1.97 -3.26 20.74
C ALA A 59 1.02 -4.32 20.16
N GLY A 60 0.28 -4.00 19.08
CA GLY A 60 -0.54 -4.95 18.35
C GLY A 60 0.28 -6.03 17.64
N LEU A 61 1.55 -5.78 17.35
CA LEU A 61 2.49 -6.71 16.70
C LEU A 61 3.24 -7.60 17.69
N GLY A 62 3.04 -7.42 18.99
CA GLY A 62 3.75 -8.14 20.06
C GLY A 62 4.70 -7.26 20.87
N SER A 63 5.33 -7.86 21.87
CA SER A 63 6.29 -7.17 22.74
C SER A 63 7.70 -7.33 22.22
N PHE A 64 8.23 -6.32 21.52
CA PHE A 64 9.61 -6.31 21.02
C PHE A 64 10.35 -4.97 21.24
N GLY A 65 9.69 -4.01 21.90
CA GLY A 65 10.32 -2.77 22.34
C GLY A 65 10.82 -2.84 23.79
N THR A 66 11.95 -2.21 24.08
CA THR A 66 12.48 -2.10 25.43
C THR A 66 12.13 -0.72 26.01
N ARG A 67 11.56 -0.68 27.21
CA ARG A 67 11.25 0.58 27.89
C ARG A 67 12.51 1.45 28.01
N GLY A 68 12.44 2.67 27.48
CA GLY A 68 13.54 3.65 27.51
C GLY A 68 14.64 3.43 26.46
N ALA A 69 14.68 2.29 25.76
CA ALA A 69 15.69 2.00 24.74
C ALA A 69 15.13 2.01 23.29
N GLY A 70 13.80 2.14 23.11
CA GLY A 70 13.16 2.14 21.79
C GLY A 70 13.04 0.75 21.17
N TYR A 71 13.02 0.71 19.85
CA TYR A 71 12.90 -0.49 19.04
C TYR A 71 14.20 -0.73 18.27
N ASP A 72 14.65 -1.97 18.21
CA ASP A 72 15.65 -2.39 17.25
C ASP A 72 15.08 -2.26 15.83
N VAL A 73 15.82 -1.61 14.93
CA VAL A 73 15.34 -1.25 13.58
C VAL A 73 15.08 -2.49 12.75
N ASN A 74 15.96 -3.52 12.81
CA ASN A 74 15.79 -4.75 12.04
C ASN A 74 14.57 -5.54 12.53
N VAL A 75 14.44 -5.69 13.86
CA VAL A 75 13.31 -6.38 14.47
C VAL A 75 12.00 -5.66 14.12
N LEU A 76 11.99 -4.33 14.15
CA LEU A 76 10.81 -3.53 13.77
C LEU A 76 10.39 -3.78 12.31
N ILE A 77 11.36 -3.75 11.38
CA ILE A 77 11.11 -4.03 9.96
C ILE A 77 10.52 -5.44 9.78
N GLU A 78 11.13 -6.45 10.41
CA GLU A 78 10.68 -7.84 10.33
C GLU A 78 9.26 -8.02 10.86
N ARG A 79 8.96 -7.47 12.04
CA ARG A 79 7.63 -7.57 12.65
C ARG A 79 6.54 -6.88 11.84
N ILE A 80 6.84 -5.74 11.25
CA ILE A 80 5.90 -5.07 10.35
C ILE A 80 5.71 -5.89 9.07
N ALA A 81 6.78 -6.39 8.47
CA ALA A 81 6.71 -7.23 7.27
C ALA A 81 5.87 -8.49 7.49
N GLU A 82 6.07 -9.18 8.63
CA GLU A 82 5.27 -10.34 9.04
C GLU A 82 3.78 -9.97 9.17
N ALA A 83 3.47 -8.85 9.83
CA ALA A 83 2.10 -8.39 10.03
C ALA A 83 1.40 -7.99 8.72
N LEU A 84 2.14 -7.45 7.76
CA LEU A 84 1.66 -7.08 6.43
C LEU A 84 1.62 -8.28 5.45
N GLY A 85 2.07 -9.47 5.87
CA GLY A 85 2.02 -10.67 5.04
C GLY A 85 3.13 -10.74 3.98
N HIS A 86 4.24 -10.01 4.14
CA HIS A 86 5.38 -10.05 3.21
C HIS A 86 6.11 -11.40 3.20
N ASP A 87 5.77 -12.31 4.10
CA ASP A 87 6.22 -13.71 4.12
C ASP A 87 5.52 -14.59 3.08
N ARG A 88 4.51 -14.06 2.38
CA ARG A 88 3.73 -14.74 1.34
C ARG A 88 4.00 -14.14 -0.02
N LEU A 89 3.82 -14.97 -1.05
CA LEU A 89 3.86 -14.52 -2.44
C LEU A 89 2.43 -14.30 -2.94
N TYR A 90 2.17 -13.08 -3.42
CA TYR A 90 0.89 -12.69 -4.00
C TYR A 90 1.07 -12.45 -5.49
N ASP A 91 0.38 -13.23 -6.30
CA ASP A 91 0.36 -13.04 -7.75
C ASP A 91 -0.51 -11.85 -8.11
N VAL A 92 0.04 -10.96 -8.94
CA VAL A 92 -0.57 -9.69 -9.33
C VAL A 92 -0.78 -9.67 -10.83
N VAL A 93 -1.98 -9.33 -11.25
CA VAL A 93 -2.36 -9.04 -12.64
C VAL A 93 -2.61 -7.55 -12.79
N VAL A 94 -2.09 -6.92 -13.85
CA VAL A 94 -2.34 -5.50 -14.13
C VAL A 94 -3.08 -5.37 -15.46
N VAL A 95 -4.17 -4.61 -15.44
CA VAL A 95 -5.01 -4.31 -16.62
C VAL A 95 -4.97 -2.82 -16.91
N GLY A 96 -4.63 -2.47 -18.14
CA GLY A 96 -4.38 -1.10 -18.58
C GLY A 96 -2.89 -0.75 -18.50
N ILE A 97 -2.18 -0.91 -19.63
CA ILE A 97 -0.73 -0.70 -19.74
C ILE A 97 -0.43 0.61 -20.50
N GLY A 98 -1.26 1.61 -20.25
CA GLY A 98 -1.02 3.00 -20.62
C GLY A 98 0.08 3.65 -19.77
N ASN A 99 0.14 4.97 -19.72
CA ASN A 99 1.21 5.70 -19.01
C ASN A 99 1.34 5.30 -17.53
N LEU A 100 0.21 5.22 -16.79
CA LEU A 100 0.23 4.85 -15.38
C LEU A 100 0.61 3.38 -15.18
N GLY A 101 -0.03 2.46 -15.92
CA GLY A 101 0.26 1.03 -15.80
C GLY A 101 1.73 0.73 -16.10
N ARG A 102 2.30 1.29 -17.17
CA ARG A 102 3.74 1.17 -17.50
C ARG A 102 4.63 1.71 -16.39
N ALA A 103 4.31 2.88 -15.83
CA ALA A 103 5.09 3.47 -14.76
C ALA A 103 5.06 2.59 -13.50
N LEU A 104 3.90 2.02 -13.15
CA LEU A 104 3.74 1.14 -12.00
C LEU A 104 4.53 -0.16 -12.17
N VAL A 105 4.35 -0.89 -13.27
CA VAL A 105 4.99 -2.22 -13.44
C VAL A 105 6.50 -2.13 -13.61
N ASN A 106 7.03 -1.01 -14.09
CA ASN A 106 8.47 -0.76 -14.18
C ASN A 106 9.06 -0.19 -12.89
N SER A 107 8.24 0.20 -11.90
CA SER A 107 8.72 0.73 -10.64
C SER A 107 9.13 -0.39 -9.70
N SER A 108 10.39 -0.39 -9.26
CA SER A 108 10.89 -1.31 -8.23
C SER A 108 10.12 -1.21 -6.90
N ASN A 109 9.41 -0.11 -6.68
CA ASN A 109 8.64 0.15 -5.47
C ASN A 109 7.18 -0.34 -5.55
N PHE A 110 6.67 -0.63 -6.77
CA PHE A 110 5.29 -1.11 -6.92
C PHE A 110 5.17 -2.59 -6.54
N LEU A 111 6.12 -3.39 -6.97
CA LEU A 111 6.20 -4.80 -6.58
C LEU A 111 6.91 -4.89 -5.22
N ILE A 112 6.16 -4.63 -4.17
CA ILE A 112 6.63 -4.76 -2.79
C ILE A 112 7.04 -6.23 -2.53
N ARG A 113 7.90 -6.43 -1.54
CA ARG A 113 8.25 -7.77 -1.05
C ARG A 113 6.97 -8.61 -0.84
N GLY A 114 6.92 -9.78 -1.49
CA GLY A 114 5.75 -10.65 -1.47
C GLY A 114 4.78 -10.48 -2.64
N ALA A 115 4.94 -9.50 -3.54
CA ALA A 115 4.16 -9.39 -4.76
C ALA A 115 4.96 -9.86 -5.99
N ARG A 116 4.32 -10.64 -6.87
CA ARG A 116 4.88 -11.13 -8.12
C ARG A 116 3.94 -10.77 -9.27
N LEU A 117 4.43 -10.02 -10.24
CA LEU A 117 3.71 -9.74 -11.45
C LEU A 117 3.63 -11.02 -12.31
N VAL A 118 2.43 -11.45 -12.67
CA VAL A 118 2.21 -12.69 -13.42
C VAL A 118 1.57 -12.49 -14.79
N ALA A 119 0.81 -11.40 -15.01
CA ALA A 119 0.24 -11.09 -16.31
C ALA A 119 -0.05 -9.59 -16.46
N LEU A 120 -0.02 -9.15 -17.71
CA LEU A 120 -0.35 -7.79 -18.16
C LEU A 120 -1.40 -7.85 -19.24
N TYR A 121 -2.41 -6.98 -19.18
CA TYR A 121 -3.50 -6.91 -20.14
C TYR A 121 -3.75 -5.49 -20.63
N ASP A 122 -4.07 -5.38 -21.91
CA ASP A 122 -4.58 -4.13 -22.49
C ASP A 122 -5.59 -4.45 -23.62
N VAL A 123 -6.33 -3.45 -24.07
CA VAL A 123 -7.21 -3.52 -25.25
C VAL A 123 -6.59 -2.84 -26.47
N ASP A 124 -5.57 -1.99 -26.26
CA ASP A 124 -4.92 -1.22 -27.32
C ASP A 124 -4.00 -2.13 -28.16
N PRO A 125 -4.26 -2.30 -29.46
CA PRO A 125 -3.44 -3.11 -30.35
C PRO A 125 -1.99 -2.59 -30.46
N ASP A 126 -1.76 -1.30 -30.19
CA ASP A 126 -0.42 -0.71 -30.20
C ASP A 126 0.36 -1.03 -28.90
N VAL A 127 -0.28 -1.65 -27.93
CA VAL A 127 0.31 -2.03 -26.63
C VAL A 127 0.38 -3.56 -26.51
N VAL A 128 -0.64 -4.26 -26.99
CA VAL A 128 -0.71 -5.73 -26.98
C VAL A 128 0.45 -6.34 -27.77
N GLY A 129 1.04 -7.40 -27.24
CA GLY A 129 2.20 -8.08 -27.86
C GLY A 129 3.56 -7.47 -27.49
N HIS A 130 3.62 -6.28 -26.90
CA HIS A 130 4.89 -5.71 -26.43
C HIS A 130 5.34 -6.36 -25.11
N GLU A 131 6.64 -6.47 -24.94
CA GLU A 131 7.23 -6.93 -23.67
C GLU A 131 7.44 -5.75 -22.73
N ILE A 132 6.88 -5.82 -21.51
CA ILE A 132 6.99 -4.81 -20.47
C ILE A 132 7.22 -5.51 -19.14
N ALA A 133 8.23 -5.07 -18.39
CA ALA A 133 8.62 -5.68 -17.11
C ALA A 133 8.87 -7.21 -17.20
N GLY A 134 9.37 -7.70 -18.36
CA GLY A 134 9.64 -9.11 -18.61
C GLY A 134 8.42 -9.97 -18.92
N LEU A 135 7.26 -9.37 -19.15
CA LEU A 135 6.01 -10.05 -19.55
C LEU A 135 5.46 -9.47 -20.85
N THR A 136 4.92 -10.33 -21.70
CA THR A 136 4.18 -9.91 -22.89
C THR A 136 2.80 -9.42 -22.50
N VAL A 137 2.41 -8.22 -22.94
CA VAL A 137 1.05 -7.69 -22.76
C VAL A 137 0.08 -8.50 -23.60
N GLN A 138 -0.94 -9.07 -22.96
CA GLN A 138 -1.96 -9.89 -23.58
C GLN A 138 -3.22 -9.05 -23.89
N PRO A 139 -4.01 -9.42 -24.90
CA PRO A 139 -5.31 -8.79 -25.11
C PRO A 139 -6.23 -9.11 -23.94
N LEU A 140 -7.03 -8.15 -23.49
CA LEU A 140 -7.95 -8.34 -22.35
C LEU A 140 -9.00 -9.44 -22.63
N SER A 141 -9.24 -9.80 -23.91
CA SER A 141 -10.11 -10.92 -24.29
C SER A 141 -9.57 -12.29 -23.87
N ASP A 142 -8.26 -12.41 -23.64
CA ASP A 142 -7.63 -13.67 -23.26
C ASP A 142 -7.95 -14.05 -21.80
N PRO A 143 -7.87 -15.35 -21.47
CA PRO A 143 -8.09 -15.81 -20.09
C PRO A 143 -7.11 -15.19 -19.10
N ILE A 144 -7.65 -14.69 -17.98
CA ILE A 144 -6.82 -14.20 -16.88
C ILE A 144 -6.39 -15.39 -16.01
N PRO A 145 -5.08 -15.57 -15.75
CA PRO A 145 -4.62 -16.66 -14.91
C PRO A 145 -5.05 -16.47 -13.45
N PRO A 146 -5.09 -17.53 -12.65
CA PRO A 146 -5.31 -17.40 -11.21
C PRO A 146 -4.28 -16.44 -10.60
N ALA A 147 -4.79 -15.44 -9.89
CA ALA A 147 -3.96 -14.45 -9.20
C ALA A 147 -4.63 -14.02 -7.90
N THR A 148 -3.86 -13.40 -7.02
CA THR A 148 -4.35 -12.94 -5.72
C THR A 148 -4.91 -11.52 -5.80
N VAL A 149 -4.28 -10.65 -6.61
CA VAL A 149 -4.61 -9.23 -6.71
C VAL A 149 -4.75 -8.82 -8.17
N GLY A 150 -5.82 -8.11 -8.48
CA GLY A 150 -6.02 -7.41 -9.74
C GLY A 150 -5.75 -5.91 -9.57
N VAL A 151 -5.05 -5.30 -10.53
CA VAL A 151 -4.80 -3.86 -10.55
C VAL A 151 -5.44 -3.27 -11.80
N ILE A 152 -6.29 -2.27 -11.62
CA ILE A 152 -7.01 -1.57 -12.69
C ILE A 152 -6.32 -0.23 -12.93
N CYS A 153 -5.74 -0.05 -14.12
CA CYS A 153 -5.09 1.19 -14.57
C CYS A 153 -5.71 1.73 -15.87
N THR A 154 -6.97 1.38 -16.14
CA THR A 154 -7.71 1.78 -17.33
C THR A 154 -8.42 3.13 -17.15
N PRO A 155 -8.89 3.78 -18.23
CA PRO A 155 -9.84 4.88 -18.10
C PRO A 155 -11.09 4.48 -17.32
N GLY A 156 -11.75 5.45 -16.66
CA GLY A 156 -12.92 5.19 -15.83
C GLY A 156 -14.05 4.45 -16.58
N SER A 157 -14.24 4.75 -17.86
CA SER A 157 -15.28 4.11 -18.70
C SER A 157 -15.10 2.59 -18.87
N ALA A 158 -13.88 2.08 -18.74
CA ALA A 158 -13.58 0.65 -18.86
C ALA A 158 -13.45 -0.07 -17.50
N ALA A 159 -13.43 0.69 -16.38
CA ALA A 159 -13.11 0.13 -15.07
C ALA A 159 -14.09 -0.94 -14.60
N GLN A 160 -15.38 -0.80 -14.89
CA GLN A 160 -16.40 -1.79 -14.49
C GLN A 160 -16.19 -3.12 -15.24
N GLU A 161 -16.03 -3.07 -16.55
CA GLU A 161 -15.79 -4.27 -17.36
C GLU A 161 -14.54 -5.03 -16.88
N VAL A 162 -13.46 -4.29 -16.57
CA VAL A 162 -12.24 -4.90 -16.04
C VAL A 162 -12.48 -5.50 -14.65
N ALA A 163 -13.21 -4.84 -13.77
CA ALA A 163 -13.56 -5.38 -12.46
C ALA A 163 -14.36 -6.69 -12.59
N ASP A 164 -15.34 -6.75 -13.48
CA ASP A 164 -16.14 -7.94 -13.76
C ASP A 164 -15.26 -9.10 -14.24
N ARG A 165 -14.34 -8.83 -15.19
CA ARG A 165 -13.38 -9.82 -15.69
C ARG A 165 -12.44 -10.37 -14.61
N LEU A 166 -11.97 -9.51 -13.72
CA LEU A 166 -11.14 -9.93 -12.58
C LEU A 166 -11.92 -10.83 -11.61
N VAL A 167 -13.18 -10.48 -11.32
CA VAL A 167 -14.06 -11.28 -10.47
C VAL A 167 -14.38 -12.63 -11.10
N GLU A 168 -14.66 -12.68 -12.41
CA GLU A 168 -14.85 -13.94 -13.17
C GLU A 168 -13.62 -14.86 -13.10
N ALA A 169 -12.42 -14.28 -13.05
CA ALA A 169 -11.17 -15.01 -12.85
C ALA A 169 -10.90 -15.38 -11.36
N ASN A 170 -11.90 -15.24 -10.47
CA ASN A 170 -11.79 -15.44 -9.02
C ASN A 170 -10.77 -14.54 -8.31
N ILE A 171 -10.53 -13.34 -8.83
CA ILE A 171 -9.68 -12.33 -8.19
C ILE A 171 -10.57 -11.40 -7.38
N HIS A 172 -10.51 -11.53 -6.05
CA HIS A 172 -11.38 -10.79 -5.11
C HIS A 172 -10.66 -9.71 -4.30
N ALA A 173 -9.43 -9.38 -4.65
CA ALA A 173 -8.71 -8.23 -4.12
C ALA A 173 -8.29 -7.32 -5.27
N ILE A 174 -8.85 -6.12 -5.35
CA ILE A 174 -8.69 -5.20 -6.48
C ILE A 174 -8.09 -3.88 -5.98
N LEU A 175 -7.01 -3.45 -6.61
CA LEU A 175 -6.46 -2.10 -6.46
C LEU A 175 -6.88 -1.29 -7.69
N ASN A 176 -7.75 -0.29 -7.49
CA ASN A 176 -8.33 0.49 -8.57
C ASN A 176 -7.72 1.89 -8.64
N PHE A 177 -7.01 2.19 -9.73
CA PHE A 177 -6.48 3.51 -10.05
C PHE A 177 -7.39 4.29 -11.03
N ALA A 178 -8.41 3.65 -11.60
CA ALA A 178 -9.36 4.33 -12.46
C ALA A 178 -10.23 5.29 -11.65
N PRO A 179 -10.55 6.50 -12.17
CA PRO A 179 -11.36 7.49 -11.46
C PRO A 179 -12.86 7.13 -11.55
N GLN A 180 -13.20 5.91 -11.17
CA GLN A 180 -14.55 5.34 -11.23
C GLN A 180 -14.77 4.37 -10.09
N VAL A 181 -15.89 4.53 -9.39
CA VAL A 181 -16.37 3.53 -8.43
C VAL A 181 -16.95 2.34 -9.19
N VAL A 182 -16.48 1.14 -8.86
CA VAL A 182 -16.96 -0.10 -9.48
C VAL A 182 -17.88 -0.87 -8.53
N THR A 183 -18.86 -1.56 -9.09
CA THR A 183 -19.75 -2.46 -8.36
C THR A 183 -19.21 -3.88 -8.44
N VAL A 184 -19.03 -4.52 -7.29
CA VAL A 184 -18.50 -5.89 -7.21
C VAL A 184 -19.33 -6.74 -6.26
N PRO A 185 -19.31 -8.07 -6.39
CA PRO A 185 -20.01 -8.98 -5.49
C PRO A 185 -19.48 -8.88 -4.04
N LEU A 186 -20.34 -9.25 -3.08
CA LEU A 186 -19.94 -9.38 -1.68
C LEU A 186 -18.77 -10.37 -1.55
N GLY A 187 -17.75 -9.97 -0.78
CA GLY A 187 -16.52 -10.74 -0.61
C GLY A 187 -15.37 -10.27 -1.49
N THR A 188 -15.60 -9.36 -2.43
CA THR A 188 -14.55 -8.69 -3.20
C THR A 188 -14.16 -7.39 -2.52
N ALA A 189 -12.87 -7.25 -2.20
CA ALA A 189 -12.30 -6.03 -1.63
C ALA A 189 -11.78 -5.13 -2.75
N VAL A 190 -12.23 -3.88 -2.79
CA VAL A 190 -11.70 -2.87 -3.73
C VAL A 190 -11.07 -1.75 -2.93
N HIS A 191 -9.81 -1.48 -3.21
CA HIS A 191 -9.10 -0.32 -2.68
C HIS A 191 -8.88 0.70 -3.79
N TYR A 192 -9.29 1.95 -3.57
CA TYR A 192 -9.19 3.02 -4.55
C TYR A 192 -7.96 3.87 -4.29
N VAL A 193 -7.22 4.18 -5.35
CA VAL A 193 -6.08 5.11 -5.32
C VAL A 193 -6.34 6.21 -6.34
N ASP A 194 -6.81 7.36 -5.86
CA ASP A 194 -7.12 8.50 -6.70
C ASP A 194 -6.29 9.72 -6.28
N PHE A 195 -5.31 10.07 -7.11
CA PHE A 195 -4.44 11.23 -6.86
C PHE A 195 -5.20 12.56 -6.90
N SER A 196 -6.34 12.64 -7.59
CA SER A 196 -7.14 13.86 -7.66
C SER A 196 -7.81 14.16 -6.32
N ILE A 197 -8.20 13.14 -5.58
CA ILE A 197 -8.76 13.27 -4.24
C ILE A 197 -7.70 13.82 -3.29
N GLU A 198 -6.49 13.30 -3.32
CA GLU A 198 -5.39 13.78 -2.48
C GLU A 198 -5.03 15.24 -2.80
N LEU A 199 -5.04 15.62 -4.08
CA LEU A 199 -4.84 17.00 -4.50
C LEU A 199 -5.97 17.93 -4.01
N GLN A 200 -7.23 17.51 -4.10
CA GLN A 200 -8.37 18.28 -3.59
C GLN A 200 -8.29 18.50 -2.08
N ILE A 201 -7.91 17.47 -1.32
CA ILE A 201 -7.68 17.56 0.12
C ILE A 201 -6.59 18.60 0.42
N LEU A 202 -5.47 18.56 -0.32
CA LEU A 202 -4.38 19.53 -0.18
C LEU A 202 -4.86 20.96 -0.48
N MET A 203 -5.61 21.15 -1.56
CA MET A 203 -6.19 22.44 -1.94
C MET A 203 -7.15 22.99 -0.87
N TYR A 204 -7.96 22.12 -0.29
CA TYR A 204 -8.84 22.49 0.82
C TYR A 204 -8.04 23.05 2.01
N HIS A 205 -6.96 22.39 2.40
CA HIS A 205 -6.12 22.83 3.51
C HIS A 205 -5.41 24.16 3.21
N LEU A 206 -4.94 24.36 2.00
CA LEU A 206 -4.35 25.63 1.58
C LEU A 206 -5.36 26.79 1.66
N ASN A 207 -6.59 26.57 1.18
CA ASN A 207 -7.63 27.59 1.16
C ASN A 207 -8.13 27.97 2.57
N ASN A 208 -8.06 27.04 3.53
CA ASN A 208 -8.55 27.27 4.89
C ASN A 208 -7.44 27.63 5.89
N GLY A 209 -6.21 27.94 5.43
CA GLY A 209 -5.11 28.35 6.30
C GLY A 209 -4.65 27.26 7.29
N THR A 210 -5.13 26.04 7.13
CA THR A 210 -4.65 24.86 7.83
C THR A 210 -3.44 24.38 7.03
N GLY A 211 -2.23 24.81 7.40
CA GLY A 211 -1.00 24.52 6.67
C GLY A 211 -0.86 23.04 6.27
N PRO A 212 0.02 22.71 5.30
CA PRO A 212 0.14 21.37 4.78
C PRO A 212 0.45 20.41 5.92
N LEU A 213 -0.50 19.57 6.18
CA LEU A 213 -0.38 18.51 7.17
C LEU A 213 0.63 17.51 6.63
N GLY A 214 1.76 17.34 7.28
CA GLY A 214 2.74 16.34 6.90
C GLY A 214 2.07 14.96 6.83
N GLY A 215 2.03 14.36 5.64
CA GLY A 215 1.54 13.00 5.41
C GLY A 215 0.14 12.89 4.82
N GLY A 216 -0.03 13.14 3.51
CA GLY A 216 -1.31 13.06 2.79
C GLY A 216 -2.09 11.75 3.01
N LEU A 217 -1.41 10.61 3.00
CA LEU A 217 -2.03 9.30 3.22
C LEU A 217 -2.55 9.13 4.65
N LEU A 218 -1.95 9.79 5.64
CA LEU A 218 -2.31 9.67 7.05
C LEU A 218 -3.50 10.55 7.42
N HIS A 219 -3.75 11.62 6.67
CA HIS A 219 -4.88 12.52 6.92
C HIS A 219 -6.22 11.93 6.45
N SER A 220 -6.25 11.25 5.31
CA SER A 220 -7.44 10.54 4.82
C SER A 220 -7.89 9.42 5.77
N LEU A 221 -7.01 9.01 6.68
CA LEU A 221 -7.25 8.01 7.72
C LEU A 221 -7.61 8.61 9.09
N GLY A 222 -7.93 9.91 9.17
CA GLY A 222 -8.31 10.57 10.42
C GLY A 222 -7.14 10.81 11.39
N ILE A 223 -5.91 10.87 10.90
CA ILE A 223 -4.72 11.08 11.71
C ILE A 223 -4.38 12.57 11.72
N ALA A 224 -4.66 13.24 12.84
CA ALA A 224 -4.33 14.66 13.03
C ALA A 224 -2.81 14.88 12.94
N SER A 225 -2.37 15.76 12.03
CA SER A 225 -0.98 16.19 11.98
C SER A 225 -0.76 17.33 12.99
N THR A 226 0.24 17.17 13.82
CA THR A 226 0.79 18.30 14.60
C THR A 226 1.84 18.99 13.73
N ASN A 227 1.56 20.23 13.33
CA ASN A 227 2.52 21.08 12.60
C ASN A 227 3.66 21.51 13.54
N PRO A 228 4.93 21.15 13.31
CA PRO A 228 6.04 21.57 14.17
C PRO A 228 6.53 23.02 13.92
N LEU A 229 5.90 23.78 13.02
CA LEU A 229 6.34 25.14 12.63
C LEU A 229 5.52 26.29 13.23
N ARG A 230 4.90 26.13 14.40
CA ARG A 230 4.44 27.23 15.21
C ARG A 230 5.35 27.42 16.43
N GLY A 231 6.46 28.11 16.22
CA GLY A 231 7.40 28.51 17.26
C GLY A 231 8.31 29.60 16.76
N SER A 232 7.83 30.82 16.73
CA SER A 232 8.55 32.09 16.98
C SER A 232 7.59 33.26 16.78
#